data_4b0630d43f87668585491f1f8eaca2b7
#
_entry.id   4b0630d43f87668585491f1f8eaca2b7
#
_cell.length_a   1.000
_cell.length_b   1.000
_cell.length_c   1.000
_cell.angle_alpha   90.00
_cell.angle_beta   90.00
_cell.angle_gamma   90.00
#
_symmetry.space_group_name_H-M   'P 1'
#
loop_
_entity.id
_entity.type
_entity.pdbx_description
1 polymer ?
#
loop_
_entity_poly.entity_id
_entity_poly.type
_entity_poly.pdbx_seq_one_letter_code
_entity_poly.pdbx_strand_id
1 'polypeptide(L)'
;LKSLKLFLESEEEESVNIGLARLVKPMPDYELFFQMNRTNDFTFSRIKDLEIVRTFYHYYHTVFEAYHEETKNCIRFVSNRSIKSEQKKEINMLFSDEEDVNFLLPDCKDVDYIIKTSDNIAEFSLILLPENMMFQIQNLELTSDDELFHLIQYYE
;
A
#
# COMPACT_ATOMS: atom_id res chain seq x y z
N LEU A 1 -39.27 -11.42 0.43
CA LEU A 1 -38.74 -10.23 -0.25
C LEU A 1 -37.69 -9.50 0.56
N LYS A 2 -37.85 -9.40 1.89
CA LYS A 2 -36.79 -8.85 2.75
C LYS A 2 -35.55 -9.71 2.78
N SER A 3 -35.69 -11.03 2.78
CA SER A 3 -34.58 -11.95 2.75
C SER A 3 -33.84 -11.90 1.40
N LEU A 4 -34.55 -11.70 0.31
CA LEU A 4 -33.95 -11.53 -1.01
C LEU A 4 -33.14 -10.25 -1.12
N LYS A 5 -33.67 -9.14 -0.55
CA LYS A 5 -32.98 -7.87 -0.52
C LYS A 5 -31.71 -7.92 0.33
N LEU A 6 -31.76 -8.55 1.49
CA LEU A 6 -30.60 -8.77 2.35
C LEU A 6 -29.56 -9.64 1.66
N PHE A 7 -29.98 -10.65 0.91
CA PHE A 7 -29.09 -11.51 0.15
C PHE A 7 -28.38 -10.72 -0.95
N LEU A 8 -29.08 -9.87 -1.68
CA LEU A 8 -28.48 -9.02 -2.71
C LEU A 8 -27.53 -7.98 -2.12
N GLU A 9 -27.84 -7.41 -0.98
CA GLU A 9 -26.95 -6.48 -0.27
C GLU A 9 -25.68 -7.18 0.22
N SER A 10 -25.77 -8.45 0.63
CA SER A 10 -24.61 -9.23 1.06
C SER A 10 -23.73 -9.70 -0.10
N GLU A 11 -24.25 -9.69 -1.32
CA GLU A 11 -23.49 -10.04 -2.54
C GLU A 11 -22.80 -8.83 -3.16
N GLU A 12 -23.05 -7.62 -2.69
CA GLU A 12 -22.28 -6.47 -3.12
C GLU A 12 -20.83 -6.68 -2.71
N GLU A 13 -19.95 -6.89 -3.69
CA GLU A 13 -18.53 -7.02 -3.44
C GLU A 13 -18.00 -5.74 -2.84
N GLU A 14 -17.46 -5.83 -1.63
CA GLU A 14 -16.69 -4.75 -1.06
C GLU A 14 -15.45 -4.54 -1.92
N SER A 15 -15.19 -3.30 -2.30
CA SER A 15 -14.01 -2.95 -3.05
C SER A 15 -13.31 -1.76 -2.40
N VAL A 16 -12.01 -1.68 -2.60
CA VAL A 16 -11.16 -0.60 -2.14
C VAL A 16 -10.30 -0.15 -3.30
N ASN A 17 -10.24 1.17 -3.52
CA ASN A 17 -9.35 1.74 -4.54
C ASN A 17 -8.01 2.07 -3.93
N ILE A 18 -6.94 1.67 -4.61
CA ILE A 18 -5.57 2.02 -4.24
C ILE A 18 -4.89 2.71 -5.41
N GLY A 19 -3.88 3.51 -5.10
CA GLY A 19 -3.01 4.10 -6.10
C GLY A 19 -1.74 3.29 -6.24
N LEU A 20 -1.25 3.18 -7.47
CA LEU A 20 0.01 2.54 -7.79
C LEU A 20 1.02 3.61 -8.15
N ALA A 21 2.05 3.76 -7.32
CA ALA A 21 3.10 4.74 -7.51
C ALA A 21 4.38 4.07 -8.01
N ARG A 22 4.91 4.59 -9.12
CA ARG A 22 6.16 4.10 -9.71
C ARG A 22 7.15 5.26 -9.80
N LEU A 23 8.37 5.01 -9.36
CA LEU A 23 9.47 5.97 -9.48
C LEU A 23 10.05 5.91 -10.88
N VAL A 24 10.42 7.08 -11.42
CA VAL A 24 11.10 7.16 -12.72
C VAL A 24 12.47 6.49 -12.64
N LYS A 25 13.13 6.64 -11.49
CA LYS A 25 14.38 5.94 -11.17
C LYS A 25 14.44 5.65 -9.68
N PRO A 26 15.16 4.61 -9.25
CA PRO A 26 15.27 4.28 -7.83
C PRO A 26 15.83 5.45 -7.02
N MET A 27 15.24 5.69 -5.85
CA MET A 27 15.73 6.67 -4.89
C MET A 27 15.35 6.23 -3.46
N PRO A 28 16.10 6.68 -2.44
CA PRO A 28 15.76 6.39 -1.05
C PRO A 28 14.44 7.03 -0.63
N ASP A 29 13.75 6.42 0.32
CA ASP A 29 12.49 6.93 0.86
C ASP A 29 12.61 8.37 1.35
N TYR A 30 13.67 8.68 2.11
CA TYR A 30 13.85 10.02 2.68
C TYR A 30 13.98 11.10 1.61
N GLU A 31 14.56 10.78 0.47
CA GLU A 31 14.70 11.71 -0.65
C GLU A 31 13.35 11.95 -1.33
N LEU A 32 12.63 10.88 -1.61
CA LEU A 32 11.31 10.97 -2.22
C LEU A 32 10.36 11.80 -1.35
N PHE A 33 10.23 11.47 -0.07
CA PHE A 33 9.27 12.15 0.80
C PHE A 33 9.70 13.56 1.20
N PHE A 34 11.00 13.85 1.18
CA PHE A 34 11.47 15.22 1.28
C PHE A 34 10.93 16.07 0.11
N GLN A 35 11.01 15.53 -1.10
CA GLN A 35 10.49 16.24 -2.29
C GLN A 35 8.96 16.29 -2.30
N MET A 36 8.30 15.22 -1.88
CA MET A 36 6.84 15.20 -1.73
C MET A 36 6.37 16.28 -0.76
N ASN A 37 7.06 16.45 0.36
CA ASN A 37 6.73 17.44 1.38
C ASN A 37 6.96 18.87 0.90
N ARG A 38 7.91 19.08 -0.01
CA ARG A 38 8.13 20.39 -0.62
C ARG A 38 7.10 20.73 -1.68
N THR A 39 6.54 19.73 -2.33
CA THR A 39 5.61 19.89 -3.45
C THR A 39 4.16 20.06 -2.97
N ASN A 40 3.84 19.45 -1.83
CA ASN A 40 2.49 19.43 -1.27
C ASN A 40 2.39 20.35 -0.05
N ASP A 41 1.17 20.75 0.30
CA ASP A 41 0.87 21.52 1.51
C ASP A 41 0.60 20.65 2.75
N PHE A 42 0.71 19.33 2.61
CA PHE A 42 0.69 18.38 3.71
C PHE A 42 2.04 17.68 3.80
N THR A 43 2.35 17.16 4.98
CA THR A 43 3.67 16.59 5.28
C THR A 43 3.58 15.11 5.59
N PHE A 44 4.33 14.32 4.82
CA PHE A 44 4.50 12.89 5.11
C PHE A 44 5.52 12.68 6.22
N SER A 45 5.21 11.76 7.11
CA SER A 45 6.14 11.26 8.11
C SER A 45 6.08 9.74 8.15
N ARG A 46 7.20 9.13 8.47
CA ARG A 46 7.26 7.68 8.62
C ARG A 46 6.49 7.26 9.88
N ILE A 47 5.63 6.28 9.73
CA ILE A 47 4.89 5.67 10.83
C ILE A 47 5.34 4.22 11.00
N LYS A 48 4.68 3.47 11.89
CA LYS A 48 4.99 2.07 12.11
C LYS A 48 4.89 1.27 10.83
N ASP A 49 5.89 0.41 10.58
CA ASP A 49 5.91 -0.45 9.40
C ASP A 49 4.71 -1.40 9.37
N LEU A 50 4.24 -1.71 8.16
CA LEU A 50 3.30 -2.80 7.96
C LEU A 50 4.05 -4.11 8.09
N GLU A 51 3.60 -4.97 9.00
CA GLU A 51 4.21 -6.27 9.28
C GLU A 51 3.41 -7.38 8.61
N ILE A 52 4.10 -8.22 7.84
CA ILE A 52 3.53 -9.42 7.22
C ILE A 52 4.23 -10.63 7.81
N VAL A 53 3.47 -11.45 8.54
CA VAL A 53 4.00 -12.64 9.19
C VAL A 53 3.70 -13.87 8.33
N ARG A 54 4.74 -14.56 7.91
CA ARG A 54 4.66 -15.82 7.16
C ARG A 54 5.28 -16.95 7.99
N THR A 55 5.31 -18.14 7.43
CA THR A 55 5.79 -19.32 8.16
C THR A 55 7.28 -19.22 8.51
N PHE A 56 8.12 -18.81 7.57
CA PHE A 56 9.58 -18.77 7.74
C PHE A 56 10.13 -17.37 7.92
N TYR A 57 9.43 -16.34 7.45
CA TYR A 57 9.87 -14.96 7.49
C TYR A 57 8.84 -14.05 8.12
N HIS A 58 9.33 -12.97 8.67
CA HIS A 58 8.56 -11.84 9.14
C HIS A 58 9.02 -10.62 8.34
N TYR A 59 8.14 -10.07 7.52
CA TYR A 59 8.48 -8.98 6.59
C TYR A 59 7.98 -7.63 7.11
N TYR A 60 8.75 -6.59 6.79
CA TYR A 60 8.42 -5.22 7.15
C TYR A 60 8.37 -4.35 5.90
N HIS A 61 7.26 -3.65 5.73
CA HIS A 61 7.06 -2.68 4.66
C HIS A 61 6.97 -1.29 5.26
N THR A 62 7.74 -0.33 4.75
CA THR A 62 7.69 1.05 5.25
C THR A 62 6.38 1.71 4.92
N VAL A 63 5.90 2.56 5.84
CA VAL A 63 4.67 3.33 5.66
C VAL A 63 4.96 4.79 5.97
N PHE A 64 4.56 5.66 5.05
CA PHE A 64 4.59 7.11 5.21
C PHE A 64 3.17 7.63 5.18
N GLU A 65 2.86 8.53 6.11
CA GLU A 65 1.50 9.03 6.28
C GLU A 65 1.49 10.55 6.30
N ALA A 66 0.51 11.13 5.63
CA ALA A 66 0.20 12.55 5.70
C ALA A 66 -1.28 12.75 5.93
N TYR A 67 -1.63 13.86 6.59
CA TYR A 67 -3.02 14.25 6.81
C TYR A 67 -3.31 15.53 6.06
N HIS A 68 -4.33 15.49 5.20
CA HIS A 68 -4.80 16.64 4.43
C HIS A 68 -6.00 17.26 5.13
N GLU A 69 -5.81 18.42 5.74
CA GLU A 69 -6.82 19.06 6.59
C GLU A 69 -8.08 19.49 5.83
N GLU A 70 -7.92 20.00 4.61
CA GLU A 70 -9.06 20.49 3.83
C GLU A 70 -10.08 19.40 3.53
N THR A 71 -9.60 18.22 3.12
CA THR A 71 -10.46 17.08 2.79
C THR A 71 -10.63 16.12 3.97
N LYS A 72 -9.91 16.33 5.07
CA LYS A 72 -9.86 15.43 6.22
C LYS A 72 -9.46 14.01 5.84
N ASN A 73 -8.54 13.90 4.89
CA ASN A 73 -8.04 12.65 4.36
C ASN A 73 -6.70 12.29 4.96
N CYS A 74 -6.57 11.03 5.36
CA CYS A 74 -5.28 10.45 5.70
C CYS A 74 -4.74 9.74 4.47
N ILE A 75 -3.52 10.06 4.07
CA ILE A 75 -2.88 9.50 2.88
C ILE A 75 -1.70 8.65 3.34
N ARG A 76 -1.67 7.39 2.93
CA ARG A 76 -0.59 6.47 3.26
C ARG A 76 0.08 5.94 2.01
N PHE A 77 1.41 5.99 2.00
CA PHE A 77 2.25 5.34 1.01
C PHE A 77 2.89 4.13 1.68
N VAL A 78 2.58 2.95 1.20
CA VAL A 78 3.12 1.69 1.72
C VAL A 78 4.09 1.12 0.68
N SER A 79 5.31 0.80 1.09
CA SER A 79 6.28 0.20 0.19
C SER A 79 5.77 -1.16 -0.30
N ASN A 80 5.73 -1.34 -1.62
CA ASN A 80 5.32 -2.61 -2.21
C ASN A 80 6.31 -3.72 -1.90
N ARG A 81 7.60 -3.40 -1.91
CA ARG A 81 8.68 -4.33 -1.57
C ARG A 81 9.03 -4.21 -0.09
N SER A 82 9.19 -5.34 0.59
CA SER A 82 9.67 -5.34 1.97
C SER A 82 11.10 -4.78 2.03
N ILE A 83 11.37 -3.95 3.03
CA ILE A 83 12.69 -3.35 3.24
C ILE A 83 13.55 -4.19 4.17
N LYS A 84 12.90 -5.01 4.98
CA LYS A 84 13.54 -5.85 5.98
C LYS A 84 12.76 -7.13 6.13
N SER A 85 13.46 -8.23 6.32
CA SER A 85 12.85 -9.50 6.67
C SER A 85 13.64 -10.15 7.81
N GLU A 86 12.91 -10.83 8.70
CA GLU A 86 13.50 -11.61 9.76
C GLU A 86 13.13 -13.07 9.56
N GLN A 87 14.14 -13.92 9.51
CA GLN A 87 13.95 -15.36 9.41
C GLN A 87 13.54 -15.90 10.78
N LYS A 88 12.40 -16.58 10.83
CA LYS A 88 11.88 -17.14 12.09
C LYS A 88 12.62 -18.38 12.55
N LYS A 89 12.91 -19.31 11.63
CA LYS A 89 13.59 -20.59 11.91
C LYS A 89 14.36 -21.06 10.69
N GLU A 90 15.46 -21.78 10.94
CA GLU A 90 16.29 -22.37 9.89
C GLU A 90 15.71 -23.66 9.27
N ILE A 91 14.54 -24.09 9.72
CA ILE A 91 14.01 -25.42 9.40
C ILE A 91 13.60 -25.51 7.93
N ASN A 92 14.27 -26.39 7.20
CA ASN A 92 13.88 -26.85 5.84
C ASN A 92 13.56 -25.75 4.83
N MET A 93 14.40 -24.71 4.78
CA MET A 93 14.31 -23.63 3.79
C MET A 93 14.31 -24.17 2.35
N LEU A 94 14.85 -25.38 2.14
CA LEU A 94 14.90 -26.03 0.82
C LEU A 94 13.53 -26.34 0.24
N PHE A 95 12.50 -26.42 1.07
CA PHE A 95 11.13 -26.75 0.66
C PHE A 95 10.17 -25.57 0.79
N SER A 96 10.68 -24.39 1.13
CA SER A 96 9.86 -23.20 1.28
C SER A 96 9.78 -22.42 -0.02
N ASP A 97 8.58 -22.02 -0.41
CA ASP A 97 8.36 -21.07 -1.49
C ASP A 97 8.53 -19.61 -1.02
N GLU A 98 8.76 -19.40 0.28
CA GLU A 98 8.96 -18.08 0.85
C GLU A 98 10.37 -17.57 0.54
N GLU A 99 10.45 -16.35 0.01
CA GLU A 99 11.69 -15.63 -0.25
C GLU A 99 11.97 -14.65 0.88
N ASP A 100 13.21 -14.13 0.93
CA ASP A 100 13.62 -13.11 1.90
C ASP A 100 13.02 -11.73 1.60
N VAL A 101 12.39 -11.55 0.46
CA VAL A 101 11.72 -10.32 0.05
C VAL A 101 10.26 -10.62 -0.25
N ASN A 102 9.35 -9.80 0.29
CA ASN A 102 7.92 -9.90 0.03
C ASN A 102 7.45 -8.71 -0.79
N PHE A 103 6.53 -8.95 -1.71
CA PHE A 103 5.81 -7.91 -2.45
C PHE A 103 4.33 -7.96 -2.07
N LEU A 104 3.75 -6.81 -1.74
CA LEU A 104 2.31 -6.72 -1.46
C LEU A 104 1.49 -7.01 -2.72
N LEU A 105 2.00 -6.58 -3.87
CA LEU A 105 1.44 -6.90 -5.19
C LEU A 105 2.48 -7.70 -5.98
N PRO A 106 2.50 -9.04 -5.82
CA PRO A 106 3.51 -9.87 -6.48
C PRO A 106 3.43 -9.86 -8.00
N ASP A 107 2.26 -9.56 -8.56
CA ASP A 107 2.07 -9.45 -10.00
C ASP A 107 2.49 -8.08 -10.56
N CYS A 108 2.77 -7.12 -9.69
CA CYS A 108 3.15 -5.75 -10.05
C CYS A 108 4.41 -5.36 -9.27
N LYS A 109 5.51 -6.08 -9.47
CA LYS A 109 6.77 -5.85 -8.76
C LYS A 109 7.45 -4.53 -9.11
N ASP A 110 7.06 -3.93 -10.22
CA ASP A 110 7.53 -2.62 -10.68
C ASP A 110 6.90 -1.45 -9.93
N VAL A 111 5.83 -1.69 -9.18
CA VAL A 111 5.21 -0.69 -8.32
C VAL A 111 6.09 -0.47 -7.10
N ASP A 112 6.45 0.79 -6.83
CA ASP A 112 7.29 1.13 -5.68
C ASP A 112 6.47 1.34 -4.41
N TYR A 113 5.33 2.03 -4.51
CA TYR A 113 4.45 2.31 -3.37
C TYR A 113 3.00 2.08 -3.73
N ILE A 114 2.26 1.60 -2.74
CA ILE A 114 0.81 1.50 -2.80
C ILE A 114 0.24 2.68 -1.99
N ILE A 115 -0.69 3.41 -2.57
CA ILE A 115 -1.30 4.59 -1.94
C ILE A 115 -2.70 4.22 -1.47
N LYS A 116 -2.97 4.46 -0.20
CA LYS A 116 -4.29 4.27 0.40
C LYS A 116 -4.73 5.57 1.06
N THR A 117 -5.95 5.99 0.79
CA THR A 117 -6.56 7.14 1.45
C THR A 117 -7.65 6.67 2.41
N SER A 118 -7.95 7.47 3.45
CA SER A 118 -9.00 7.13 4.41
C SER A 118 -10.38 7.16 3.77
N ASP A 119 -10.59 8.03 2.79
CA ASP A 119 -11.78 7.99 1.94
C ASP A 119 -11.51 7.07 0.77
N ASN A 120 -12.40 6.13 0.51
CA ASN A 120 -12.26 5.19 -0.60
C ASN A 120 -12.55 5.88 -1.94
N ILE A 121 -11.72 6.87 -2.29
CA ILE A 121 -11.84 7.65 -3.51
C ILE A 121 -10.89 7.08 -4.56
N ALA A 122 -11.39 6.90 -5.78
CA ALA A 122 -10.61 6.39 -6.90
C ALA A 122 -9.64 7.44 -7.48
N GLU A 123 -9.72 8.67 -7.04
CA GLU A 123 -8.93 9.78 -7.56
C GLU A 123 -7.86 10.20 -6.57
N PHE A 124 -6.62 10.24 -7.03
CA PHE A 124 -5.45 10.65 -6.23
C PHE A 124 -4.90 12.00 -6.68
N SER A 125 -5.71 12.81 -7.35
CA SER A 125 -5.29 14.10 -7.91
C SER A 125 -4.91 15.15 -6.86
N LEU A 126 -5.34 14.98 -5.62
CA LEU A 126 -4.95 15.89 -4.54
C LEU A 126 -3.46 15.77 -4.19
N ILE A 127 -2.81 14.68 -4.61
CA ILE A 127 -1.38 14.46 -4.38
C ILE A 127 -0.60 15.02 -5.56
N LEU A 128 0.18 16.08 -5.30
CA LEU A 128 1.06 16.67 -6.31
C LEU A 128 2.37 15.87 -6.35
N LEU A 129 2.75 15.44 -7.55
CA LEU A 129 3.95 14.65 -7.73
C LEU A 129 5.16 15.54 -8.02
N PRO A 130 6.33 15.25 -7.40
CA PRO A 130 7.55 15.97 -7.74
C PRO A 130 7.91 15.78 -9.21
N GLU A 131 8.38 16.85 -9.84
CA GLU A 131 8.71 16.83 -11.26
C GLU A 131 9.83 15.83 -11.57
N ASN A 132 9.62 15.00 -12.61
CA ASN A 132 10.59 14.02 -13.11
C ASN A 132 10.97 12.90 -12.12
N MET A 133 10.21 12.72 -11.04
CA MET A 133 10.52 11.70 -10.04
C MET A 133 9.56 10.52 -10.08
N MET A 134 8.30 10.77 -10.42
CA MET A 134 7.26 9.74 -10.39
C MET A 134 6.44 9.76 -11.66
N PHE A 135 6.02 8.59 -12.08
CA PHE A 135 4.99 8.45 -13.11
C PHE A 135 3.62 8.80 -12.52
N GLN A 136 2.66 9.08 -13.39
CA GLN A 136 1.29 9.34 -12.96
C GLN A 136 0.75 8.13 -12.18
N ILE A 137 0.06 8.41 -11.07
CA ILE A 137 -0.52 7.38 -10.22
C ILE A 137 -1.63 6.66 -10.98
N GLN A 138 -1.55 5.35 -11.04
CA GLN A 138 -2.59 4.49 -11.58
C GLN A 138 -3.53 4.04 -10.48
N ASN A 139 -4.81 3.95 -10.80
CA ASN A 139 -5.82 3.45 -9.88
C ASN A 139 -6.00 1.94 -10.08
N LEU A 140 -6.07 1.20 -8.98
CA LEU A 140 -6.37 -0.23 -8.98
C LEU A 140 -7.48 -0.48 -7.96
N GLU A 141 -8.51 -1.20 -8.38
CA GLU A 141 -9.57 -1.64 -7.50
C GLU A 141 -9.24 -3.02 -6.94
N LEU A 142 -9.20 -3.14 -5.61
CA LEU A 142 -9.04 -4.40 -4.91
C LEU A 142 -10.40 -4.92 -4.45
N THR A 143 -10.63 -6.20 -4.62
CA THR A 143 -11.83 -6.88 -4.14
C THR A 143 -11.49 -7.79 -2.96
N SER A 144 -12.51 -8.34 -2.31
CA SER A 144 -12.33 -9.26 -1.19
C SER A 144 -11.56 -10.54 -1.53
N ASP A 145 -11.41 -10.84 -2.83
CA ASP A 145 -10.61 -11.98 -3.29
C ASP A 145 -9.10 -11.70 -3.25
N ASP A 146 -8.71 -10.43 -3.16
CA ASP A 146 -7.31 -10.04 -3.10
C ASP A 146 -6.78 -10.09 -1.66
N GLU A 147 -5.64 -10.70 -1.45
CA GLU A 147 -4.99 -10.75 -0.13
C GLU A 147 -4.71 -9.34 0.40
N LEU A 148 -4.24 -8.45 -0.46
CA LEU A 148 -3.92 -7.07 -0.10
C LEU A 148 -5.14 -6.30 0.41
N PHE A 149 -6.34 -6.59 -0.11
CA PHE A 149 -7.58 -5.99 0.37
C PHE A 149 -7.72 -6.17 1.87
N HIS A 150 -7.52 -7.39 2.37
CA HIS A 150 -7.66 -7.70 3.80
C HIS A 150 -6.55 -7.06 4.63
N LEU A 151 -5.33 -7.05 4.12
CA LEU A 151 -4.18 -6.45 4.81
C LEU A 151 -4.34 -4.93 4.99
N ILE A 152 -4.80 -4.24 3.96
CA ILE A 152 -4.99 -2.78 3.98
C ILE A 152 -6.18 -2.39 4.84
N GLN A 153 -7.27 -3.17 4.80
CA GLN A 153 -8.50 -2.86 5.51
C GLN A 153 -8.31 -2.86 7.03
N TYR A 154 -7.49 -3.77 7.53
CA TYR A 154 -7.25 -3.92 8.96
C TYR A 154 -6.02 -3.16 9.47
N TYR A 155 -5.30 -2.53 8.58
CA TYR A 155 -4.15 -1.72 8.94
C TYR A 155 -4.56 -0.27 9.18
N GLU A 156 -4.79 0.04 10.42
CA GLU A 156 -5.07 1.41 10.87
C GLU A 156 -4.17 1.83 12.02
#